data_8d4ecdc334cdef1732267b8ab17da562
#
_entry.id   8d4ecdc334cdef1732267b8ab17da562
#
_cell.length_a   1.000
_cell.length_b   1.000
_cell.length_c   1.000
_cell.angle_alpha   90.00
_cell.angle_beta   90.00
_cell.angle_gamma   90.00
#
_symmetry.space_group_name_H-M   'P 1'
#
loop_
_entity.id
_entity.type
_entity.pdbx_description
1 polymer ?
#
loop_
_entity_poly.entity_id
_entity_poly.type
_entity_poly.pdbx_seq_one_letter_code
_entity_poly.pdbx_strand_id
1 'polypeptide(L)'
;MAEHIGTTCVQGGYRPGDAEPRQVPIYQSTTWKYDTSEHMGKLFDLEESGYFYTRLQNPTNDAVAAKICELEGGTAAMLTSSGQAANFFAVFNIAGAGDHVVASSAIYGGSYNLLVHTMRRMGLECTFVAPNATDEELEAAFRPNTKCVFGETIANPALAVLDIERFAAAAHAPGVPLIVDNTFPTPVNCRPIEWGADIVTHSTTKYMDGHGAAVGGAIVDSGRFDWTAHADKFPGLTTPDESYHGVVYTERFGLEGAYITKATAQLMRDLGSIQSPQNAYLLNLGLESLHVRMPQHCKNGQAMAEFLAGHPAVRFVRYPGLPGDEYYELAQKYLPNGSCGVVSFGFNGGREAAEQFMKSLKIAQIATHVADARTCCLHPANATHRQMNDAELEACGIAPDMVRLSCGIESTDDLIADVEQALAGL
;
A
#
# COMPACT_ATOMS: atom_id res chain seq x y z
N MET A 1 -24.11 10.88 8.64
CA MET A 1 -24.27 9.55 8.00
C MET A 1 -22.95 9.26 7.32
N ALA A 2 -22.39 8.08 7.52
CA ALA A 2 -21.22 7.66 6.73
C ALA A 2 -21.66 7.59 5.26
N GLU A 3 -20.91 8.26 4.40
CA GLU A 3 -21.18 8.25 2.95
C GLU A 3 -20.76 6.90 2.35
N HIS A 4 -21.45 6.47 1.29
CA HIS A 4 -21.02 5.30 0.53
C HIS A 4 -19.67 5.57 -0.14
N ILE A 5 -18.83 4.55 -0.24
CA ILE A 5 -17.47 4.67 -0.78
C ILE A 5 -17.40 5.36 -2.15
N GLY A 6 -18.37 5.13 -3.03
CA GLY A 6 -18.45 5.81 -4.33
C GLY A 6 -18.66 7.32 -4.21
N THR A 7 -19.43 7.77 -3.22
CA THR A 7 -19.59 9.19 -2.91
C THR A 7 -18.30 9.78 -2.37
N THR A 8 -17.63 9.07 -1.46
CA THR A 8 -16.34 9.51 -0.90
C THR A 8 -15.25 9.57 -1.98
N CYS A 9 -15.20 8.62 -2.92
CA CYS A 9 -14.29 8.70 -4.07
C CYS A 9 -14.41 10.03 -4.82
N VAL A 10 -15.65 10.48 -5.04
CA VAL A 10 -15.93 11.70 -5.83
C VAL A 10 -15.85 12.98 -4.98
N GLN A 11 -16.42 12.98 -3.77
CA GLN A 11 -16.65 14.19 -2.97
C GLN A 11 -15.73 14.32 -1.75
N GLY A 12 -15.00 13.29 -1.37
CA GLY A 12 -14.15 13.31 -0.18
C GLY A 12 -12.94 14.24 -0.28
N GLY A 13 -12.42 14.64 0.85
CA GLY A 13 -11.20 15.43 1.02
C GLY A 13 -11.37 16.93 0.76
N TYR A 14 -11.70 17.33 -0.45
CA TYR A 14 -11.87 18.73 -0.81
C TYR A 14 -13.34 19.13 -0.84
N ARG A 15 -13.70 20.14 -0.04
CA ARG A 15 -15.05 20.70 0.03
C ARG A 15 -15.00 22.21 -0.24
N PRO A 16 -15.34 22.65 -1.47
CA PRO A 16 -15.28 24.06 -1.82
C PRO A 16 -16.32 24.87 -1.04
N GLY A 17 -15.95 26.07 -0.63
CA GLY A 17 -16.84 27.09 -0.10
C GLY A 17 -17.60 27.82 -1.21
N ASP A 18 -18.36 28.90 -0.82
CA ASP A 18 -19.07 29.73 -1.78
C ASP A 18 -18.09 30.44 -2.71
N ALA A 19 -18.34 30.36 -4.03
CA ALA A 19 -17.53 30.94 -5.11
C ALA A 19 -16.08 30.38 -5.18
N GLU A 20 -15.76 29.28 -4.52
CA GLU A 20 -14.48 28.59 -4.66
C GLU A 20 -14.47 27.61 -5.85
N PRO A 21 -13.29 27.27 -6.39
CA PRO A 21 -13.16 26.27 -7.45
C PRO A 21 -13.77 24.94 -7.05
N ARG A 22 -14.59 24.35 -7.93
CA ARG A 22 -15.20 23.04 -7.67
C ARG A 22 -14.19 21.90 -7.60
N GLN A 23 -13.12 21.98 -8.39
CA GLN A 23 -12.02 21.01 -8.37
C GLN A 23 -10.91 21.53 -7.47
N VAL A 24 -10.21 20.63 -6.77
CA VAL A 24 -9.11 21.00 -5.90
C VAL A 24 -8.06 21.81 -6.67
N PRO A 25 -7.70 23.03 -6.22
CA PRO A 25 -6.67 23.82 -6.89
C PRO A 25 -5.27 23.20 -6.75
N ILE A 26 -4.43 23.41 -7.75
CA ILE A 26 -3.01 23.03 -7.68
C ILE A 26 -2.22 24.20 -7.08
N TYR A 27 -1.78 24.06 -5.83
CA TYR A 27 -0.93 25.04 -5.17
C TYR A 27 0.54 24.80 -5.52
N GLN A 28 0.97 25.33 -6.66
CA GLN A 28 2.34 25.20 -7.17
C GLN A 28 3.23 26.31 -6.57
N SER A 29 3.42 26.27 -5.27
CA SER A 29 4.27 27.21 -4.52
C SER A 29 5.19 26.45 -3.56
N THR A 30 6.39 26.95 -3.35
CA THR A 30 7.32 26.40 -2.34
C THR A 30 7.04 26.93 -0.95
N THR A 31 6.58 28.18 -0.84
CA THR A 31 6.43 28.92 0.43
C THR A 31 5.20 29.81 0.40
N TRP A 32 4.83 30.31 1.56
CA TRP A 32 3.72 31.24 1.78
C TRP A 32 4.20 32.56 2.36
N LYS A 33 3.46 33.64 2.13
CA LYS A 33 3.71 34.99 2.66
C LYS A 33 2.91 35.18 3.95
N TYR A 34 3.55 35.75 4.95
CA TYR A 34 2.95 36.12 6.23
C TYR A 34 3.05 37.63 6.46
N ASP A 35 2.15 38.16 7.30
CA ASP A 35 2.18 39.58 7.68
C ASP A 35 3.16 39.81 8.83
N THR A 36 3.40 38.82 9.70
CA THR A 36 4.32 38.91 10.83
C THR A 36 5.20 37.66 10.93
N SER A 37 6.43 37.83 11.42
CA SER A 37 7.34 36.72 11.77
C SER A 37 6.83 35.91 12.96
N GLU A 38 6.08 36.55 13.86
CA GLU A 38 5.47 35.86 15.01
C GLU A 38 4.47 34.77 14.55
N HIS A 39 3.56 35.11 13.62
CA HIS A 39 2.63 34.12 13.06
C HIS A 39 3.37 32.96 12.39
N MET A 40 4.40 33.25 11.59
CA MET A 40 5.22 32.21 10.98
C MET A 40 5.90 31.33 12.07
N GLY A 41 6.42 31.93 13.15
CA GLY A 41 7.03 31.19 14.26
C GLY A 41 6.07 30.18 14.90
N LYS A 42 4.83 30.58 15.16
CA LYS A 42 3.80 29.68 15.73
C LYS A 42 3.49 28.46 14.87
N LEU A 43 3.58 28.60 13.53
CA LEU A 43 3.44 27.46 12.62
C LEU A 43 4.63 26.50 12.74
N PHE A 44 5.85 27.03 12.84
CA PHE A 44 7.05 26.22 13.05
C PHE A 44 7.05 25.51 14.41
N ASP A 45 6.48 26.14 15.44
CA ASP A 45 6.35 25.58 16.79
C ASP A 45 5.13 24.65 16.93
N LEU A 46 4.43 24.41 15.82
CA LEU A 46 3.19 23.63 15.77
C LEU A 46 2.08 24.19 16.67
N GLU A 47 2.12 25.48 17.00
CA GLU A 47 1.12 26.16 17.85
C GLU A 47 -0.13 26.53 17.10
N GLU A 48 -0.01 26.80 15.81
CA GLU A 48 -1.10 27.08 14.88
C GLU A 48 -1.03 26.13 13.68
N SER A 49 -2.19 25.85 13.06
CA SER A 49 -2.26 25.09 11.81
C SER A 49 -2.10 26.03 10.62
N GLY A 50 -1.37 25.61 9.59
CA GLY A 50 -1.21 26.37 8.37
C GLY A 50 -0.05 25.89 7.52
N TYR A 51 0.16 26.58 6.39
CA TYR A 51 1.16 26.20 5.40
C TYR A 51 2.32 27.18 5.43
N PHE A 52 3.55 26.68 5.42
CA PHE A 52 4.74 27.51 5.36
C PHE A 52 5.78 27.02 4.34
N TYR A 53 5.85 25.71 4.11
CA TYR A 53 6.77 25.15 3.14
C TYR A 53 6.24 23.84 2.56
N THR A 54 6.16 23.74 1.22
CA THR A 54 5.54 22.60 0.52
C THR A 54 6.18 21.26 0.84
N ARG A 55 7.47 21.20 1.19
CA ARG A 55 8.11 19.94 1.60
C ARG A 55 7.42 19.29 2.80
N LEU A 56 6.82 20.06 3.70
CA LEU A 56 6.08 19.52 4.84
C LEU A 56 4.60 19.32 4.49
N GLN A 57 3.95 20.37 4.03
CA GLN A 57 2.52 20.37 3.74
C GLN A 57 2.19 21.27 2.56
N ASN A 58 1.12 20.89 1.83
CA ASN A 58 0.60 21.65 0.70
C ASN A 58 -0.92 21.43 0.61
N PRO A 59 -1.74 22.48 0.40
CA PRO A 59 -3.19 22.36 0.39
C PRO A 59 -3.74 21.32 -0.60
N THR A 60 -3.11 21.17 -1.78
CA THR A 60 -3.49 20.14 -2.76
C THR A 60 -3.24 18.75 -2.22
N ASN A 61 -2.05 18.52 -1.64
CA ASN A 61 -1.67 17.22 -1.09
C ASN A 61 -2.56 16.84 0.09
N ASP A 62 -2.84 17.80 0.98
CA ASP A 62 -3.63 17.56 2.18
C ASP A 62 -5.09 17.23 1.83
N ALA A 63 -5.67 17.90 0.82
CA ALA A 63 -7.00 17.56 0.32
C ALA A 63 -7.08 16.13 -0.22
N VAL A 64 -6.05 15.67 -0.93
CA VAL A 64 -6.00 14.30 -1.46
C VAL A 64 -5.69 13.27 -0.37
N ALA A 65 -4.81 13.60 0.58
CA ALA A 65 -4.56 12.78 1.76
C ALA A 65 -5.84 12.59 2.59
N ALA A 66 -6.60 13.68 2.82
CA ALA A 66 -7.89 13.63 3.52
C ALA A 66 -8.90 12.73 2.79
N LYS A 67 -8.97 12.76 1.45
CA LYS A 67 -9.80 11.83 0.67
C LYS A 67 -9.42 10.37 0.91
N ILE A 68 -8.13 10.04 0.87
CA ILE A 68 -7.65 8.67 1.12
C ILE A 68 -7.94 8.27 2.57
N CYS A 69 -7.77 9.19 3.52
CA CYS A 69 -8.13 9.00 4.92
C CYS A 69 -9.62 8.62 5.09
N GLU A 70 -10.51 9.41 4.48
CA GLU A 70 -11.95 9.13 4.49
C GLU A 70 -12.29 7.79 3.83
N LEU A 71 -11.62 7.43 2.74
CA LEU A 71 -11.81 6.16 2.04
C LEU A 71 -11.40 4.95 2.88
N GLU A 72 -10.29 5.03 3.60
CA GLU A 72 -9.82 3.96 4.50
C GLU A 72 -10.56 3.95 5.85
N GLY A 73 -11.24 5.04 6.22
CA GLY A 73 -11.87 5.19 7.53
C GLY A 73 -10.88 5.49 8.66
N GLY A 74 -9.78 6.15 8.33
CA GLY A 74 -8.78 6.64 9.27
C GLY A 74 -9.12 8.01 9.87
N THR A 75 -8.22 8.51 10.72
CA THR A 75 -8.34 9.82 11.39
C THR A 75 -7.35 10.86 10.84
N ALA A 76 -6.19 10.42 10.38
CA ALA A 76 -5.18 11.26 9.78
C ALA A 76 -4.45 10.54 8.63
N ALA A 77 -3.97 11.30 7.65
CA ALA A 77 -3.20 10.75 6.54
C ALA A 77 -2.17 11.74 6.00
N MET A 78 -1.18 11.21 5.28
CA MET A 78 -0.21 12.00 4.53
C MET A 78 0.13 11.34 3.20
N LEU A 79 0.47 12.15 2.19
CA LEU A 79 1.01 11.66 0.92
C LEU A 79 2.54 11.61 0.98
N THR A 80 3.11 10.66 0.24
CA THR A 80 4.55 10.50 0.03
C THR A 80 4.88 10.39 -1.44
N SER A 81 6.16 10.54 -1.81
CA SER A 81 6.61 10.47 -3.21
C SER A 81 6.48 9.09 -3.86
N SER A 82 6.30 8.04 -3.07
CA SER A 82 6.15 6.65 -3.53
C SER A 82 5.62 5.75 -2.43
N GLY A 83 5.09 4.56 -2.80
CA GLY A 83 4.72 3.53 -1.83
C GLY A 83 5.88 3.06 -0.96
N GLN A 84 7.10 3.00 -1.53
CA GLN A 84 8.31 2.67 -0.74
C GLN A 84 8.63 3.72 0.32
N ALA A 85 8.43 5.01 0.02
CA ALA A 85 8.56 6.07 1.01
C ALA A 85 7.46 5.96 2.08
N ALA A 86 6.24 5.58 1.70
CA ALA A 86 5.16 5.34 2.65
C ALA A 86 5.51 4.19 3.61
N ASN A 87 5.96 3.04 3.10
CA ASN A 87 6.36 1.90 3.93
C ASN A 87 7.58 2.22 4.81
N PHE A 88 8.56 2.94 4.26
CA PHE A 88 9.71 3.40 5.04
C PHE A 88 9.29 4.32 6.18
N PHE A 89 8.50 5.35 5.90
CA PHE A 89 8.05 6.30 6.92
C PHE A 89 7.16 5.63 7.95
N ALA A 90 6.24 4.74 7.52
CA ALA A 90 5.35 4.04 8.44
C ALA A 90 6.12 3.25 9.50
N VAL A 91 7.15 2.54 9.10
CA VAL A 91 7.98 1.77 10.04
C VAL A 91 8.94 2.69 10.81
N PHE A 92 9.69 3.54 10.10
CA PHE A 92 10.77 4.34 10.70
C PHE A 92 10.26 5.47 11.63
N ASN A 93 8.99 5.82 11.53
CA ASN A 93 8.34 6.77 12.45
C ASN A 93 8.30 6.28 13.91
N ILE A 94 8.27 4.96 14.11
CA ILE A 94 8.11 4.32 15.42
C ILE A 94 9.22 3.33 15.77
N ALA A 95 10.11 3.02 14.83
CA ALA A 95 11.21 2.09 15.00
C ALA A 95 12.52 2.70 14.51
N GLY A 96 13.62 2.39 15.14
CA GLY A 96 14.94 2.93 14.83
C GLY A 96 16.08 1.94 15.10
N ALA A 97 17.30 2.44 15.25
CA ALA A 97 18.46 1.60 15.53
C ALA A 97 18.30 0.83 16.86
N GLY A 98 18.48 -0.48 16.80
CA GLY A 98 18.31 -1.38 17.95
C GLY A 98 16.91 -1.95 18.10
N ASP A 99 15.96 -1.51 17.27
CA ASP A 99 14.58 -2.02 17.27
C ASP A 99 14.39 -3.20 16.30
N HIS A 100 13.22 -3.84 16.41
CA HIS A 100 12.85 -5.02 15.66
C HIS A 100 11.46 -4.89 15.06
N VAL A 101 11.25 -5.51 13.89
CA VAL A 101 9.96 -5.61 13.18
C VAL A 101 9.66 -7.08 12.91
N VAL A 102 8.40 -7.49 13.07
CA VAL A 102 7.89 -8.75 12.54
C VAL A 102 7.20 -8.45 11.21
N ALA A 103 7.46 -9.22 10.16
CA ALA A 103 6.82 -9.02 8.88
C ALA A 103 6.32 -10.33 8.27
N SER A 104 5.22 -10.28 7.53
CA SER A 104 4.85 -11.40 6.67
C SER A 104 5.93 -11.62 5.61
N SER A 105 6.28 -12.87 5.31
CA SER A 105 7.22 -13.18 4.23
C SER A 105 6.60 -13.02 2.85
N ALA A 106 5.26 -13.07 2.77
CA ALA A 106 4.51 -12.78 1.56
C ALA A 106 4.22 -11.27 1.48
N ILE A 107 5.18 -10.52 0.95
CA ILE A 107 5.10 -9.08 0.69
C ILE A 107 5.80 -8.74 -0.62
N TYR A 108 5.58 -7.55 -1.13
CA TYR A 108 6.27 -7.03 -2.31
C TYR A 108 7.80 -7.08 -2.15
N GLY A 109 8.50 -7.55 -3.19
CA GLY A 109 9.96 -7.71 -3.15
C GLY A 109 10.73 -6.43 -2.81
N GLY A 110 10.18 -5.25 -3.17
CA GLY A 110 10.73 -3.97 -2.75
C GLY A 110 10.61 -3.73 -1.25
N SER A 111 9.48 -4.08 -0.62
CA SER A 111 9.27 -3.99 0.83
C SER A 111 10.14 -4.99 1.58
N TYR A 112 10.30 -6.20 1.04
CA TYR A 112 11.25 -7.19 1.57
C TYR A 112 12.68 -6.64 1.58
N ASN A 113 13.15 -6.12 0.44
CA ASN A 113 14.49 -5.53 0.35
C ASN A 113 14.67 -4.30 1.27
N LEU A 114 13.62 -3.49 1.42
CA LEU A 114 13.61 -2.36 2.34
C LEU A 114 13.92 -2.81 3.78
N LEU A 115 13.21 -3.82 4.25
CA LEU A 115 13.35 -4.33 5.63
C LEU A 115 14.68 -5.07 5.82
N VAL A 116 15.04 -6.00 4.89
CA VAL A 116 16.21 -6.88 5.05
C VAL A 116 17.53 -6.18 4.83
N HIS A 117 17.59 -5.23 3.91
CA HIS A 117 18.85 -4.63 3.49
C HIS A 117 18.97 -3.16 3.90
N THR A 118 17.98 -2.34 3.55
CA THR A 118 18.07 -0.89 3.75
C THR A 118 17.93 -0.52 5.22
N MET A 119 16.86 -0.95 5.86
CA MET A 119 16.63 -0.65 7.28
C MET A 119 17.60 -1.37 8.20
N ARG A 120 18.08 -2.55 7.83
CA ARG A 120 19.13 -3.24 8.58
C ARG A 120 20.43 -2.41 8.67
N ARG A 121 20.78 -1.67 7.61
CA ARG A 121 21.93 -0.74 7.65
C ARG A 121 21.71 0.44 8.59
N MET A 122 20.45 0.73 8.91
CA MET A 122 20.05 1.74 9.89
C MET A 122 19.92 1.16 11.30
N GLY A 123 20.28 -0.12 11.48
CA GLY A 123 20.27 -0.80 12.77
C GLY A 123 18.93 -1.45 13.15
N LEU A 124 17.96 -1.51 12.23
CA LEU A 124 16.66 -2.13 12.46
C LEU A 124 16.71 -3.61 12.02
N GLU A 125 16.25 -4.51 12.88
CA GLU A 125 16.17 -5.94 12.57
C GLU A 125 14.75 -6.35 12.18
N CYS A 126 14.62 -7.39 11.33
CA CYS A 126 13.33 -7.92 10.90
C CYS A 126 13.31 -9.45 10.99
N THR A 127 12.23 -10.00 11.54
CA THR A 127 11.91 -11.44 11.48
C THR A 127 10.71 -11.64 10.56
N PHE A 128 10.85 -12.53 9.57
CA PHE A 128 9.75 -12.88 8.67
C PHE A 128 9.02 -14.12 9.16
N VAL A 129 7.70 -14.10 9.02
CA VAL A 129 6.81 -15.24 9.29
C VAL A 129 5.99 -15.55 8.04
N ALA A 130 5.71 -16.83 7.80
CA ALA A 130 4.85 -17.21 6.70
C ALA A 130 3.41 -16.67 6.92
N PRO A 131 2.65 -16.32 5.87
CA PRO A 131 1.29 -15.82 6.03
C PRO A 131 0.35 -16.85 6.68
N ASN A 132 0.66 -18.13 6.51
CA ASN A 132 -0.03 -19.29 7.12
C ASN A 132 0.72 -19.88 8.33
N ALA A 133 1.71 -19.16 8.91
CA ALA A 133 2.41 -19.58 10.13
C ALA A 133 1.43 -19.92 11.26
N THR A 134 1.75 -20.86 12.13
CA THR A 134 0.92 -21.15 13.31
C THR A 134 0.93 -19.97 14.29
N ASP A 135 0.00 -19.95 15.26
CA ASP A 135 -0.01 -18.90 16.26
C ASP A 135 1.27 -18.94 17.12
N GLU A 136 1.77 -20.12 17.42
CA GLU A 136 3.03 -20.31 18.15
C GLU A 136 4.25 -19.79 17.36
N GLU A 137 4.29 -20.02 16.05
CA GLU A 137 5.35 -19.48 15.18
C GLU A 137 5.29 -17.96 15.08
N LEU A 138 4.08 -17.40 14.99
CA LEU A 138 3.87 -15.97 14.94
C LEU A 138 4.25 -15.31 16.27
N GLU A 139 3.82 -15.87 17.41
CA GLU A 139 4.20 -15.39 18.74
C GLU A 139 5.71 -15.49 18.99
N ALA A 140 6.37 -16.58 18.57
CA ALA A 140 7.80 -16.77 18.72
C ALA A 140 8.65 -15.78 17.91
N ALA A 141 8.08 -15.10 16.93
CA ALA A 141 8.77 -14.09 16.15
C ALA A 141 8.96 -12.75 16.90
N PHE A 142 8.16 -12.50 17.94
CA PHE A 142 8.27 -11.27 18.71
C PHE A 142 9.47 -11.25 19.66
N ARG A 143 10.06 -10.07 19.81
CA ARG A 143 11.17 -9.78 20.73
C ARG A 143 10.77 -8.62 21.65
N PRO A 144 11.46 -8.43 22.80
CA PRO A 144 11.16 -7.29 23.69
C PRO A 144 11.24 -5.93 23.00
N ASN A 145 12.12 -5.80 22.00
CA ASN A 145 12.33 -4.59 21.20
C ASN A 145 11.53 -4.55 19.90
N THR A 146 10.54 -5.43 19.71
CA THR A 146 9.63 -5.35 18.56
C THR A 146 8.77 -4.09 18.65
N LYS A 147 8.67 -3.34 17.54
CA LYS A 147 7.93 -2.07 17.44
C LYS A 147 6.68 -2.13 16.58
N CYS A 148 6.62 -3.00 15.60
CA CYS A 148 5.43 -3.17 14.76
C CYS A 148 5.43 -4.54 14.07
N VAL A 149 4.26 -4.87 13.54
CA VAL A 149 4.08 -5.95 12.56
C VAL A 149 3.76 -5.31 11.21
N PHE A 150 4.35 -5.85 10.12
CA PHE A 150 4.12 -5.39 8.75
C PHE A 150 3.59 -6.51 7.86
N GLY A 151 2.57 -6.22 7.05
CA GLY A 151 2.03 -7.17 6.06
C GLY A 151 1.39 -6.45 4.87
N GLU A 152 0.99 -7.22 3.87
CA GLU A 152 0.22 -6.76 2.72
C GLU A 152 -1.12 -7.48 2.68
N THR A 153 -2.22 -6.78 2.42
CA THR A 153 -3.55 -7.39 2.32
C THR A 153 -3.58 -8.48 1.25
N ILE A 154 -3.00 -8.20 0.08
CA ILE A 154 -2.75 -9.18 -0.99
C ILE A 154 -1.31 -9.00 -1.45
N ALA A 155 -0.50 -10.03 -1.29
CA ALA A 155 0.92 -10.01 -1.61
C ALA A 155 1.20 -10.03 -3.13
N ASN A 156 2.23 -9.31 -3.56
CA ASN A 156 2.68 -9.29 -4.95
C ASN A 156 4.06 -9.98 -5.10
N PRO A 157 4.24 -11.02 -5.94
CA PRO A 157 3.28 -11.58 -6.92
C PRO A 157 2.55 -12.84 -6.45
N ALA A 158 2.79 -13.30 -5.23
CA ALA A 158 2.30 -14.60 -4.74
C ALA A 158 0.77 -14.64 -4.55
N LEU A 159 0.11 -13.49 -4.43
CA LEU A 159 -1.33 -13.30 -4.20
C LEU A 159 -1.84 -13.95 -2.89
N ALA A 160 -0.94 -14.17 -1.94
CA ALA A 160 -1.32 -14.58 -0.58
C ALA A 160 -2.14 -13.48 0.09
N VAL A 161 -3.23 -13.86 0.75
CA VAL A 161 -4.09 -12.94 1.52
C VAL A 161 -3.70 -13.01 2.99
N LEU A 162 -3.43 -11.85 3.59
CA LEU A 162 -3.13 -11.74 5.02
C LEU A 162 -4.39 -11.98 5.86
N ASP A 163 -4.30 -12.82 6.88
CA ASP A 163 -5.32 -12.88 7.93
C ASP A 163 -5.15 -11.68 8.88
N ILE A 164 -5.79 -10.56 8.50
CA ILE A 164 -5.59 -9.26 9.15
C ILE A 164 -5.94 -9.30 10.63
N GLU A 165 -7.08 -9.89 10.99
CA GLU A 165 -7.50 -9.98 12.41
C GLU A 165 -6.53 -10.80 13.26
N ARG A 166 -6.02 -11.89 12.70
CA ARG A 166 -5.05 -12.75 13.38
C ARG A 166 -3.72 -12.03 13.60
N PHE A 167 -3.20 -11.36 12.57
CA PHE A 167 -1.97 -10.58 12.70
C PHE A 167 -2.13 -9.37 13.60
N ALA A 168 -3.32 -8.72 13.61
CA ALA A 168 -3.64 -7.63 14.53
C ALA A 168 -3.67 -8.13 15.98
N ALA A 169 -4.35 -9.24 16.26
CA ALA A 169 -4.38 -9.82 17.60
C ALA A 169 -2.98 -10.17 18.12
N ALA A 170 -2.15 -10.79 17.27
CA ALA A 170 -0.77 -11.13 17.61
C ALA A 170 0.11 -9.88 17.84
N ALA A 171 -0.11 -8.79 17.08
CA ALA A 171 0.59 -7.52 17.26
C ALA A 171 0.18 -6.82 18.56
N HIS A 172 -1.12 -6.76 18.83
CA HIS A 172 -1.66 -6.05 19.98
C HIS A 172 -1.32 -6.74 21.31
N ALA A 173 -1.17 -8.07 21.34
CA ALA A 173 -0.83 -8.82 22.56
C ALA A 173 0.47 -8.30 23.23
N PRO A 174 1.60 -8.10 22.53
CA PRO A 174 2.79 -7.46 23.08
C PRO A 174 2.73 -5.92 23.04
N GLY A 175 1.64 -5.29 22.64
CA GLY A 175 1.46 -3.84 22.60
C GLY A 175 2.22 -3.16 21.46
N VAL A 176 2.14 -3.68 20.23
CA VAL A 176 2.69 -3.05 19.04
C VAL A 176 1.64 -2.95 17.92
N PRO A 177 1.69 -1.94 17.04
CA PRO A 177 0.72 -1.77 15.98
C PRO A 177 0.95 -2.74 14.81
N LEU A 178 -0.15 -3.02 14.08
CA LEU A 178 -0.14 -3.66 12.77
C LEU A 178 -0.17 -2.61 11.66
N ILE A 179 0.83 -2.65 10.79
CA ILE A 179 0.93 -1.85 9.56
C ILE A 179 0.59 -2.74 8.36
N VAL A 180 -0.39 -2.33 7.54
CA VAL A 180 -0.84 -3.11 6.38
C VAL A 180 -0.72 -2.28 5.09
N ASP A 181 0.02 -2.78 4.12
CA ASP A 181 0.02 -2.25 2.75
C ASP A 181 -1.23 -2.77 2.02
N ASN A 182 -2.17 -1.85 1.73
CA ASN A 182 -3.47 -2.15 1.10
C ASN A 182 -3.52 -1.76 -0.39
N THR A 183 -2.37 -1.77 -1.05
CA THR A 183 -2.23 -1.30 -2.44
C THR A 183 -3.13 -2.03 -3.43
N PHE A 184 -3.25 -3.36 -3.36
CA PHE A 184 -3.99 -4.13 -4.35
C PHE A 184 -5.50 -4.10 -4.16
N PRO A 185 -6.05 -4.33 -2.95
CA PRO A 185 -7.50 -4.25 -2.76
C PRO A 185 -8.02 -2.83 -2.90
N THR A 186 -7.24 -1.84 -2.52
CA THR A 186 -7.69 -0.47 -2.29
C THR A 186 -8.83 -0.39 -1.25
N PRO A 187 -9.21 0.77 -0.74
CA PRO A 187 -10.34 0.88 0.19
C PRO A 187 -11.68 0.43 -0.40
N VAL A 188 -11.76 0.27 -1.74
CA VAL A 188 -12.99 -0.19 -2.40
C VAL A 188 -13.28 -1.66 -2.09
N ASN A 189 -12.25 -2.50 -2.03
CA ASN A 189 -12.42 -3.93 -1.79
C ASN A 189 -12.13 -4.34 -0.35
N CYS A 190 -11.24 -3.65 0.35
CA CYS A 190 -10.90 -3.91 1.74
C CYS A 190 -10.48 -2.64 2.46
N ARG A 191 -10.91 -2.50 3.71
CA ARG A 191 -10.43 -1.49 4.66
C ARG A 191 -9.77 -2.19 5.84
N PRO A 192 -8.45 -2.36 5.85
CA PRO A 192 -7.76 -3.10 6.92
C PRO A 192 -8.02 -2.57 8.32
N ILE A 193 -8.31 -1.26 8.46
CA ILE A 193 -8.66 -0.63 9.74
C ILE A 193 -9.92 -1.26 10.37
N GLU A 194 -10.88 -1.70 9.56
CA GLU A 194 -12.09 -2.36 10.05
C GLU A 194 -11.80 -3.75 10.65
N TRP A 195 -10.63 -4.33 10.32
CA TRP A 195 -10.17 -5.65 10.73
C TRP A 195 -9.01 -5.62 11.73
N GLY A 196 -8.70 -4.44 12.28
CA GLY A 196 -7.73 -4.29 13.36
C GLY A 196 -6.34 -3.76 12.93
N ALA A 197 -6.13 -3.39 11.66
CA ALA A 197 -4.93 -2.68 11.29
C ALA A 197 -4.92 -1.27 11.91
N ASP A 198 -3.75 -0.85 12.40
CA ASP A 198 -3.58 0.46 13.03
C ASP A 198 -3.12 1.50 12.02
N ILE A 199 -2.20 1.11 11.14
CA ILE A 199 -1.66 1.96 10.08
C ILE A 199 -1.85 1.27 8.74
N VAL A 200 -2.32 2.01 7.75
CA VAL A 200 -2.45 1.52 6.38
C VAL A 200 -1.53 2.31 5.46
N THR A 201 -0.81 1.60 4.59
CA THR A 201 0.02 2.21 3.56
C THR A 201 -0.48 1.88 2.17
N HIS A 202 -0.16 2.73 1.21
CA HIS A 202 -0.47 2.52 -0.21
C HIS A 202 0.67 2.95 -1.12
N SER A 203 0.92 2.18 -2.14
CA SER A 203 1.49 2.70 -3.38
C SER A 203 0.36 3.28 -4.22
N THR A 204 0.14 4.60 -4.12
CA THR A 204 -0.92 5.28 -4.88
C THR A 204 -0.64 5.26 -6.39
N THR A 205 0.59 4.92 -6.78
CA THR A 205 1.05 4.65 -8.16
C THR A 205 0.18 3.62 -8.90
N LYS A 206 -0.51 2.73 -8.15
CA LYS A 206 -1.24 1.57 -8.67
C LYS A 206 -2.71 1.91 -8.97
N TYR A 207 -3.65 1.09 -8.53
CA TYR A 207 -5.07 1.31 -8.81
C TYR A 207 -5.60 2.69 -8.41
N MET A 208 -5.05 3.34 -7.38
CA MET A 208 -5.53 4.66 -6.97
C MET A 208 -5.30 5.71 -8.05
N ASP A 209 -4.09 5.81 -8.64
CA ASP A 209 -3.84 6.59 -9.86
C ASP A 209 -4.53 5.93 -11.05
N GLY A 210 -4.30 4.63 -11.25
CA GLY A 210 -4.96 3.77 -12.23
C GLY A 210 -4.62 4.05 -13.69
N HIS A 211 -3.73 5.00 -13.98
CA HIS A 211 -3.39 5.45 -15.32
C HIS A 211 -1.90 5.30 -15.64
N GLY A 212 -1.09 4.89 -14.66
CA GLY A 212 0.37 4.83 -14.79
C GLY A 212 1.00 6.21 -15.01
N ALA A 213 0.36 7.28 -14.51
CA ALA A 213 0.74 8.66 -14.76
C ALA A 213 1.50 9.29 -13.59
N ALA A 214 1.16 8.95 -12.34
CA ALA A 214 1.73 9.56 -11.16
C ALA A 214 2.29 8.51 -10.17
N VAL A 215 3.58 8.63 -9.87
CA VAL A 215 4.18 7.87 -8.76
C VAL A 215 3.83 8.56 -7.45
N GLY A 216 3.40 7.78 -6.45
CA GLY A 216 3.08 8.29 -5.14
C GLY A 216 2.84 7.21 -4.12
N GLY A 217 2.66 7.62 -2.87
CA GLY A 217 2.28 6.78 -1.74
C GLY A 217 1.40 7.53 -0.77
N ALA A 218 0.78 6.82 0.14
CA ALA A 218 0.00 7.37 1.23
C ALA A 218 0.18 6.54 2.50
N ILE A 219 0.05 7.21 3.64
CA ILE A 219 -0.02 6.60 4.97
C ILE A 219 -1.31 7.09 5.61
N VAL A 220 -2.07 6.18 6.18
CA VAL A 220 -3.31 6.46 6.92
C VAL A 220 -3.18 5.89 8.32
N ASP A 221 -3.47 6.71 9.32
CA ASP A 221 -3.55 6.32 10.72
C ASP A 221 -5.01 6.06 11.10
N SER A 222 -5.28 4.94 11.76
CA SER A 222 -6.59 4.63 12.32
C SER A 222 -6.96 5.52 13.49
N GLY A 223 -5.98 6.08 14.21
CA GLY A 223 -6.14 6.79 15.47
C GLY A 223 -6.58 5.90 16.64
N ARG A 224 -6.50 4.58 16.49
CA ARG A 224 -7.02 3.61 17.49
C ARG A 224 -5.94 3.01 18.37
N PHE A 225 -4.69 2.99 17.91
CA PHE A 225 -3.60 2.43 18.71
C PHE A 225 -3.25 3.36 19.88
N ASP A 226 -3.30 2.84 21.10
CA ASP A 226 -2.99 3.61 22.31
C ASP A 226 -1.48 3.67 22.57
N TRP A 227 -0.83 4.67 21.97
CA TRP A 227 0.61 4.95 22.15
C TRP A 227 0.97 5.18 23.60
N THR A 228 0.04 5.72 24.40
CA THR A 228 0.29 6.10 25.82
C THR A 228 0.26 4.88 26.73
N ALA A 229 -0.57 3.89 26.41
CA ALA A 229 -0.58 2.61 27.13
C ALA A 229 0.74 1.83 26.96
N HIS A 230 1.51 2.14 25.90
CA HIS A 230 2.77 1.50 25.57
C HIS A 230 3.91 2.53 25.42
N ALA A 231 3.90 3.56 26.28
CA ALA A 231 4.82 4.71 26.23
C ALA A 231 6.30 4.33 26.26
N ASP A 232 6.65 3.28 26.99
CA ASP A 232 8.00 2.71 27.06
C ASP A 232 8.51 2.18 25.71
N LYS A 233 7.61 1.70 24.86
CA LYS A 233 7.93 1.23 23.50
C LYS A 233 8.02 2.38 22.49
N PHE A 234 7.25 3.45 22.69
CA PHE A 234 7.10 4.55 21.73
C PHE A 234 7.47 5.93 22.30
N PRO A 235 8.70 6.08 22.89
CA PRO A 235 9.10 7.35 23.49
C PRO A 235 9.08 8.51 22.50
N GLY A 236 9.34 8.27 21.20
CA GLY A 236 9.29 9.32 20.17
C GLY A 236 7.92 9.96 19.96
N LEU A 237 6.82 9.37 20.49
CA LEU A 237 5.48 9.93 20.45
C LEU A 237 5.01 10.45 21.81
N THR A 238 5.56 9.90 22.91
CA THR A 238 5.05 10.02 24.28
C THR A 238 5.98 10.79 25.22
N THR A 239 7.17 11.20 24.75
CA THR A 239 8.12 12.02 25.51
C THR A 239 8.44 13.30 24.77
N PRO A 240 9.00 14.33 25.46
CA PRO A 240 9.36 15.60 24.82
C PRO A 240 10.31 15.45 23.65
N ASP A 241 9.96 16.02 22.50
CA ASP A 241 10.80 16.08 21.30
C ASP A 241 11.76 17.26 21.35
N GLU A 242 13.05 16.99 21.42
CA GLU A 242 14.09 18.02 21.46
C GLU A 242 14.11 18.90 20.18
N SER A 243 13.68 18.35 19.03
CA SER A 243 13.66 19.09 17.75
C SER A 243 12.47 20.03 17.62
N TYR A 244 11.49 19.94 18.54
CA TYR A 244 10.29 20.77 18.60
C TYR A 244 10.02 21.33 20.01
N HIS A 245 11.05 21.91 20.64
CA HIS A 245 10.94 22.59 21.91
C HIS A 245 10.22 21.80 23.01
N GLY A 246 10.36 20.47 23.00
CA GLY A 246 9.77 19.61 24.02
C GLY A 246 8.31 19.25 23.78
N VAL A 247 7.81 19.36 22.56
CA VAL A 247 6.45 18.86 22.22
C VAL A 247 6.34 17.38 22.50
N VAL A 248 5.29 16.96 23.20
CA VAL A 248 4.85 15.57 23.31
C VAL A 248 3.69 15.37 22.34
N TYR A 249 3.90 14.57 21.30
CA TYR A 249 2.94 14.48 20.20
C TYR A 249 1.58 13.94 20.65
N THR A 250 1.55 12.92 21.51
CA THR A 250 0.30 12.34 22.03
C THR A 250 -0.48 13.28 22.93
N GLU A 251 0.20 14.14 23.71
CA GLU A 251 -0.45 15.14 24.56
C GLU A 251 -1.03 16.29 23.73
N ARG A 252 -0.33 16.70 22.68
CA ARG A 252 -0.72 17.86 21.88
C ARG A 252 -1.72 17.56 20.80
N PHE A 253 -1.60 16.40 20.14
CA PHE A 253 -2.38 16.05 18.95
C PHE A 253 -3.33 14.86 19.18
N GLY A 254 -3.38 14.31 20.40
CA GLY A 254 -4.17 13.13 20.72
C GLY A 254 -3.65 11.87 20.02
N LEU A 255 -4.37 10.76 20.21
CA LEU A 255 -4.04 9.51 19.53
C LEU A 255 -4.30 9.62 18.02
N GLU A 256 -5.32 10.40 17.64
CA GLU A 256 -5.77 10.54 16.24
C GLU A 256 -4.79 11.33 15.36
N GLY A 257 -3.94 12.19 15.94
CA GLY A 257 -3.08 13.07 15.16
C GLY A 257 -1.58 12.87 15.40
N ALA A 258 -1.18 12.26 16.52
CA ALA A 258 0.21 12.17 16.94
C ALA A 258 1.13 11.50 15.91
N TYR A 259 0.71 10.38 15.36
CA TYR A 259 1.53 9.56 14.47
C TYR A 259 1.83 10.26 13.13
N ILE A 260 0.82 10.78 12.47
CA ILE A 260 0.97 11.48 11.17
C ILE A 260 1.67 12.83 11.37
N THR A 261 1.35 13.57 12.46
CA THR A 261 2.04 14.84 12.76
C THR A 261 3.53 14.63 12.97
N LYS A 262 3.93 13.61 13.76
CA LYS A 262 5.34 13.27 13.93
C LYS A 262 6.02 12.90 12.61
N ALA A 263 5.39 12.03 11.80
CA ALA A 263 5.93 11.63 10.50
C ALA A 263 6.15 12.85 9.59
N THR A 264 5.21 13.81 9.60
CA THR A 264 5.32 15.06 8.84
C THR A 264 6.39 16.00 9.42
N ALA A 265 6.35 16.22 10.72
CA ALA A 265 7.21 17.18 11.40
C ALA A 265 8.69 16.74 11.45
N GLN A 266 8.96 15.44 11.49
CA GLN A 266 10.32 14.89 11.52
C GLN A 266 10.72 14.29 10.17
N LEU A 267 10.09 13.19 9.74
CA LEU A 267 10.56 12.42 8.59
C LEU A 267 10.37 13.19 7.28
N MET A 268 9.19 13.78 7.06
CA MET A 268 8.95 14.56 5.84
C MET A 268 9.81 15.83 5.83
N ARG A 269 9.95 16.53 6.98
CA ARG A 269 10.79 17.71 7.10
C ARG A 269 12.25 17.41 6.75
N ASP A 270 12.81 16.33 7.29
CA ASP A 270 14.25 16.06 7.25
C ASP A 270 14.68 15.25 6.04
N LEU A 271 13.87 14.26 5.63
CA LEU A 271 14.17 13.35 4.53
C LEU A 271 13.52 13.79 3.20
N GLY A 272 12.49 14.61 3.26
CA GLY A 272 11.70 14.98 2.08
C GLY A 272 10.73 13.85 1.69
N SER A 273 10.71 13.47 0.41
CA SER A 273 9.77 12.47 -0.13
C SER A 273 8.33 12.97 -0.25
N ILE A 274 8.15 14.28 -0.37
CA ILE A 274 6.84 14.86 -0.69
C ILE A 274 6.41 14.48 -2.11
N GLN A 275 5.15 14.18 -2.31
CA GLN A 275 4.55 14.10 -3.64
C GLN A 275 4.36 15.52 -4.20
N SER A 276 4.62 15.74 -5.49
CA SER A 276 4.36 17.06 -6.09
C SER A 276 2.86 17.36 -6.09
N PRO A 277 2.44 18.62 -5.91
CA PRO A 277 1.02 18.98 -5.96
C PRO A 277 0.35 18.61 -7.28
N GLN A 278 1.08 18.66 -8.39
CA GLN A 278 0.59 18.21 -9.69
C GLN A 278 0.30 16.70 -9.71
N ASN A 279 1.18 15.86 -9.14
CA ASN A 279 0.94 14.43 -9.03
C ASN A 279 -0.20 14.12 -8.06
N ALA A 280 -0.33 14.88 -6.97
CA ALA A 280 -1.47 14.76 -6.06
C ALA A 280 -2.79 15.08 -6.78
N TYR A 281 -2.81 16.12 -7.63
CA TYR A 281 -3.97 16.42 -8.46
C TYR A 281 -4.32 15.29 -9.44
N LEU A 282 -3.32 14.71 -10.14
CA LEU A 282 -3.56 13.55 -11.02
C LEU A 282 -4.10 12.35 -10.24
N LEU A 283 -3.55 12.10 -9.06
CA LEU A 283 -4.05 11.07 -8.14
C LEU A 283 -5.51 11.32 -7.75
N ASN A 284 -5.90 12.57 -7.46
CA ASN A 284 -7.30 12.92 -7.18
C ASN A 284 -8.24 12.52 -8.33
N LEU A 285 -7.84 12.78 -9.58
CA LEU A 285 -8.63 12.37 -10.76
C LEU A 285 -8.76 10.84 -10.85
N GLY A 286 -7.69 10.10 -10.52
CA GLY A 286 -7.72 8.64 -10.43
C GLY A 286 -8.68 8.15 -9.35
N LEU A 287 -8.63 8.74 -8.15
CA LEU A 287 -9.50 8.39 -7.02
C LEU A 287 -10.98 8.60 -7.33
N GLU A 288 -11.35 9.66 -8.07
CA GLU A 288 -12.74 9.95 -8.44
C GLU A 288 -13.41 8.81 -9.21
N SER A 289 -12.66 8.03 -9.97
CA SER A 289 -13.16 6.88 -10.74
C SER A 289 -12.83 5.51 -10.12
N LEU A 290 -12.15 5.47 -8.98
CA LEU A 290 -11.65 4.23 -8.38
C LEU A 290 -12.78 3.20 -8.15
N HIS A 291 -13.91 3.63 -7.59
CA HIS A 291 -15.05 2.78 -7.26
C HIS A 291 -15.75 2.15 -8.48
N VAL A 292 -15.55 2.69 -9.69
CA VAL A 292 -16.08 2.10 -10.94
C VAL A 292 -15.02 1.29 -11.68
N ARG A 293 -13.73 1.61 -11.49
CA ARG A 293 -12.62 0.86 -12.11
C ARG A 293 -12.34 -0.46 -11.38
N MET A 294 -12.34 -0.46 -10.05
CA MET A 294 -12.03 -1.67 -9.26
C MET A 294 -12.94 -2.85 -9.57
N PRO A 295 -14.29 -2.71 -9.65
CA PRO A 295 -15.14 -3.81 -10.07
C PRO A 295 -14.80 -4.38 -11.45
N GLN A 296 -14.42 -3.53 -12.42
CA GLN A 296 -14.04 -4.00 -13.75
C GLN A 296 -12.68 -4.74 -13.72
N HIS A 297 -11.69 -4.23 -12.96
CA HIS A 297 -10.43 -4.96 -12.75
C HIS A 297 -10.66 -6.34 -12.12
N CYS A 298 -11.48 -6.41 -11.07
CA CYS A 298 -11.79 -7.68 -10.40
C CYS A 298 -12.55 -8.64 -11.31
N LYS A 299 -13.51 -8.15 -12.11
CA LYS A 299 -14.23 -8.93 -13.10
C LYS A 299 -13.27 -9.53 -14.13
N ASN A 300 -12.37 -8.72 -14.67
CA ASN A 300 -11.39 -9.18 -15.65
C ASN A 300 -10.39 -10.17 -15.03
N GLY A 301 -9.92 -9.91 -13.80
CA GLY A 301 -9.05 -10.84 -13.07
C GLY A 301 -9.71 -12.19 -12.79
N GLN A 302 -10.96 -12.19 -12.34
CA GLN A 302 -11.73 -13.41 -12.06
C GLN A 302 -11.95 -14.24 -13.35
N ALA A 303 -12.45 -13.61 -14.40
CA ALA A 303 -12.71 -14.29 -15.67
C ALA A 303 -11.43 -14.86 -16.30
N MET A 304 -10.34 -14.11 -16.22
CA MET A 304 -9.02 -14.56 -16.69
C MET A 304 -8.50 -15.74 -15.86
N ALA A 305 -8.63 -15.69 -14.54
CA ALA A 305 -8.21 -16.77 -13.67
C ALA A 305 -9.01 -18.07 -13.93
N GLU A 306 -10.33 -17.96 -14.10
CA GLU A 306 -11.20 -19.09 -14.47
C GLU A 306 -10.82 -19.68 -15.83
N PHE A 307 -10.60 -18.84 -16.83
CA PHE A 307 -10.15 -19.27 -18.15
C PHE A 307 -8.83 -20.02 -18.10
N LEU A 308 -7.83 -19.45 -17.43
CA LEU A 308 -6.50 -20.03 -17.30
C LEU A 308 -6.50 -21.35 -16.51
N ALA A 309 -7.32 -21.45 -15.46
CA ALA A 309 -7.44 -22.68 -14.66
C ALA A 309 -7.98 -23.88 -15.46
N GLY A 310 -8.77 -23.62 -16.50
CA GLY A 310 -9.28 -24.65 -17.42
C GLY A 310 -8.37 -24.96 -18.61
N HIS A 311 -7.27 -24.23 -18.82
CA HIS A 311 -6.49 -24.34 -20.06
C HIS A 311 -5.37 -25.39 -19.95
N PRO A 312 -5.22 -26.32 -20.91
CA PRO A 312 -4.29 -27.45 -20.83
C PRO A 312 -2.80 -27.05 -20.83
N ALA A 313 -2.42 -25.89 -21.37
CA ALA A 313 -1.05 -25.39 -21.36
C ALA A 313 -0.64 -24.78 -20.00
N VAL A 314 -1.61 -24.48 -19.12
CA VAL A 314 -1.39 -23.86 -17.81
C VAL A 314 -1.20 -24.93 -16.76
N ARG A 315 -0.12 -24.81 -15.96
CA ARG A 315 0.25 -25.76 -14.93
C ARG A 315 -0.41 -25.44 -13.58
N PHE A 316 -0.49 -24.18 -13.23
CA PHE A 316 -1.18 -23.67 -12.04
C PHE A 316 -1.68 -22.24 -12.28
N VAL A 317 -2.69 -21.87 -11.52
CA VAL A 317 -3.18 -20.49 -11.40
C VAL A 317 -3.24 -20.16 -9.92
N ARG A 318 -2.79 -18.95 -9.54
CA ARG A 318 -2.98 -18.35 -8.23
C ARG A 318 -3.87 -17.13 -8.38
N TYR A 319 -4.99 -17.16 -7.73
CA TYR A 319 -5.94 -16.06 -7.66
C TYR A 319 -6.90 -16.30 -6.49
N PRO A 320 -6.90 -15.48 -5.46
CA PRO A 320 -7.65 -15.76 -4.23
C PRO A 320 -9.18 -15.77 -4.40
N GLY A 321 -9.70 -15.33 -5.56
CA GLY A 321 -11.11 -15.46 -5.93
C GLY A 321 -11.49 -16.82 -6.56
N LEU A 322 -10.54 -17.73 -6.79
CA LEU A 322 -10.84 -19.08 -7.33
C LEU A 322 -11.16 -20.06 -6.20
N PRO A 323 -12.29 -20.80 -6.29
CA PRO A 323 -12.53 -21.93 -5.39
C PRO A 323 -11.37 -22.93 -5.46
N GLY A 324 -10.79 -23.27 -4.32
CA GLY A 324 -9.63 -24.17 -4.22
C GLY A 324 -8.26 -23.47 -4.17
N ASP A 325 -8.19 -22.17 -4.34
CA ASP A 325 -6.99 -21.40 -3.98
C ASP A 325 -6.77 -21.45 -2.45
N GLU A 326 -5.53 -21.52 -2.03
CA GLU A 326 -5.14 -21.61 -0.61
C GLU A 326 -5.75 -20.48 0.24
N TYR A 327 -5.91 -19.29 -0.35
CA TYR A 327 -6.40 -18.09 0.33
C TYR A 327 -7.87 -17.76 0.03
N TYR A 328 -8.61 -18.67 -0.61
CA TYR A 328 -10.00 -18.44 -1.01
C TYR A 328 -10.89 -18.02 0.18
N GLU A 329 -10.83 -18.75 1.30
CA GLU A 329 -11.67 -18.45 2.48
C GLU A 329 -11.33 -17.08 3.10
N LEU A 330 -10.04 -16.72 3.16
CA LEU A 330 -9.63 -15.38 3.61
C LEU A 330 -10.09 -14.29 2.63
N ALA A 331 -10.05 -14.58 1.34
CA ALA A 331 -10.57 -13.65 0.33
C ALA A 331 -12.08 -13.45 0.44
N GLN A 332 -12.85 -14.52 0.70
CA GLN A 332 -14.29 -14.38 0.96
C GLN A 332 -14.57 -13.53 2.20
N LYS A 333 -13.73 -13.63 3.23
CA LYS A 333 -13.86 -12.87 4.47
C LYS A 333 -13.51 -11.39 4.29
N TYR A 334 -12.32 -11.09 3.76
CA TYR A 334 -11.77 -9.73 3.72
C TYR A 334 -12.06 -8.95 2.44
N LEU A 335 -12.39 -9.65 1.35
CA LEU A 335 -12.50 -9.12 -0.01
C LEU A 335 -13.82 -9.51 -0.69
N PRO A 336 -14.98 -9.33 -0.01
CA PRO A 336 -16.28 -9.81 -0.54
C PRO A 336 -16.69 -9.13 -1.84
N ASN A 337 -16.10 -7.96 -2.18
CA ASN A 337 -16.38 -7.21 -3.40
C ASN A 337 -15.43 -7.55 -4.56
N GLY A 338 -14.55 -8.52 -4.37
CA GLY A 338 -13.51 -8.92 -5.32
C GLY A 338 -12.10 -8.65 -4.82
N SER A 339 -11.12 -9.42 -5.30
CA SER A 339 -9.74 -9.35 -4.82
C SER A 339 -8.96 -8.23 -5.50
N CYS A 340 -8.63 -8.42 -6.77
CA CYS A 340 -7.89 -7.46 -7.61
C CYS A 340 -7.94 -7.92 -9.08
N GLY A 341 -7.30 -7.18 -9.98
CA GLY A 341 -7.13 -7.56 -11.38
C GLY A 341 -5.87 -8.39 -11.68
N VAL A 342 -5.11 -8.79 -10.67
CA VAL A 342 -3.84 -9.49 -10.87
C VAL A 342 -4.02 -10.99 -10.75
N VAL A 343 -3.50 -11.74 -11.75
CA VAL A 343 -3.49 -13.20 -11.79
C VAL A 343 -2.05 -13.68 -11.99
N SER A 344 -1.61 -14.66 -11.21
CA SER A 344 -0.30 -15.30 -11.36
C SER A 344 -0.48 -16.74 -11.78
N PHE A 345 0.24 -17.19 -12.82
CA PHE A 345 0.11 -18.54 -13.36
C PHE A 345 1.42 -19.03 -13.98
N GLY A 346 1.54 -20.34 -14.14
CA GLY A 346 2.71 -20.98 -14.74
C GLY A 346 2.33 -21.98 -15.82
N PHE A 347 3.32 -22.47 -16.56
CA PHE A 347 3.15 -23.23 -17.80
C PHE A 347 3.70 -24.65 -17.71
N ASN A 348 3.07 -25.59 -18.40
CA ASN A 348 3.60 -26.95 -18.54
C ASN A 348 4.94 -26.99 -19.31
N GLY A 349 5.21 -26.02 -20.18
CA GLY A 349 6.46 -25.86 -20.93
C GLY A 349 7.54 -25.03 -20.20
N GLY A 350 7.37 -24.70 -18.93
CA GLY A 350 8.36 -23.99 -18.11
C GLY A 350 8.66 -22.56 -18.59
N ARG A 351 9.89 -22.08 -18.34
CA ARG A 351 10.31 -20.70 -18.67
C ARG A 351 10.20 -20.37 -20.16
N GLU A 352 10.52 -21.31 -21.05
CA GLU A 352 10.47 -21.07 -22.49
C GLU A 352 9.05 -20.79 -22.95
N ALA A 353 8.07 -21.56 -22.43
CA ALA A 353 6.66 -21.31 -22.71
C ALA A 353 6.20 -19.95 -22.18
N ALA A 354 6.61 -19.58 -20.96
CA ALA A 354 6.31 -18.27 -20.39
C ALA A 354 6.82 -17.11 -21.26
N GLU A 355 8.05 -17.21 -21.76
CA GLU A 355 8.64 -16.21 -22.66
C GLU A 355 7.93 -16.15 -24.01
N GLN A 356 7.61 -17.32 -24.59
CA GLN A 356 6.90 -17.42 -25.86
C GLN A 356 5.48 -16.83 -25.73
N PHE A 357 4.77 -17.18 -24.69
CA PHE A 357 3.46 -16.62 -24.37
C PHE A 357 3.51 -15.09 -24.35
N MET A 358 4.38 -14.51 -23.54
CA MET A 358 4.46 -13.07 -23.38
C MET A 358 4.79 -12.35 -24.71
N LYS A 359 5.66 -12.93 -25.56
CA LYS A 359 5.98 -12.39 -26.89
C LYS A 359 4.82 -12.45 -27.87
N SER A 360 3.87 -13.35 -27.65
CA SER A 360 2.73 -13.58 -28.54
C SER A 360 1.52 -12.70 -28.21
N LEU A 361 1.49 -12.06 -27.06
CA LEU A 361 0.43 -11.13 -26.65
C LEU A 361 0.37 -9.90 -27.57
N LYS A 362 -0.85 -9.44 -27.86
CA LYS A 362 -1.12 -8.31 -28.77
C LYS A 362 -1.71 -7.11 -28.06
N ILE A 363 -2.51 -7.35 -27.01
CA ILE A 363 -3.14 -6.31 -26.17
C ILE A 363 -2.32 -6.10 -24.91
N ALA A 364 -2.04 -7.19 -24.18
CA ALA A 364 -1.26 -7.11 -22.95
C ALA A 364 0.20 -6.74 -23.24
N GLN A 365 0.72 -5.77 -22.51
CA GLN A 365 2.07 -5.23 -22.71
C GLN A 365 3.04 -5.81 -21.68
N ILE A 366 4.28 -6.09 -22.10
CA ILE A 366 5.35 -6.45 -21.17
C ILE A 366 5.80 -5.18 -20.44
N ALA A 367 5.52 -5.08 -19.16
CA ALA A 367 5.88 -3.93 -18.33
C ALA A 367 6.12 -4.33 -16.89
N THR A 368 7.00 -3.59 -16.21
CA THR A 368 7.21 -3.75 -14.76
C THR A 368 6.03 -3.22 -13.94
N HIS A 369 5.16 -2.45 -14.54
CA HIS A 369 3.97 -1.88 -13.91
C HIS A 369 2.92 -2.95 -13.57
N VAL A 370 1.92 -2.59 -12.76
CA VAL A 370 0.80 -3.43 -12.32
C VAL A 370 -0.34 -2.51 -11.88
N ALA A 371 -1.58 -2.99 -11.99
CA ALA A 371 -2.73 -2.25 -11.48
C ALA A 371 -2.97 -0.91 -12.20
N ASP A 372 -2.96 -0.96 -13.52
CA ASP A 372 -3.20 0.12 -14.48
C ASP A 372 -4.49 -0.19 -15.28
N ALA A 373 -5.07 0.82 -15.86
CA ALA A 373 -6.20 0.68 -16.78
C ALA A 373 -5.89 -0.20 -17.99
N ARG A 374 -4.61 -0.33 -18.36
CA ARG A 374 -4.12 -1.19 -19.45
C ARG A 374 -3.59 -2.50 -18.90
N THR A 375 -3.92 -3.58 -19.58
CA THR A 375 -3.41 -4.92 -19.24
C THR A 375 -1.91 -5.01 -19.52
N CYS A 376 -1.17 -5.52 -18.54
CA CYS A 376 0.26 -5.75 -18.67
C CYS A 376 0.68 -7.07 -18.02
N CYS A 377 1.81 -7.61 -18.46
CA CYS A 377 2.38 -8.84 -17.91
C CYS A 377 3.85 -8.69 -17.55
N LEU A 378 4.28 -9.53 -16.64
CA LEU A 378 5.66 -9.59 -16.15
C LEU A 378 6.03 -11.05 -15.87
N HIS A 379 7.27 -11.43 -16.21
CA HIS A 379 7.90 -12.67 -15.75
C HIS A 379 8.84 -12.33 -14.56
N PRO A 380 8.43 -12.56 -13.31
CA PRO A 380 9.20 -12.12 -12.15
C PRO A 380 10.64 -12.65 -12.13
N ALA A 381 10.85 -13.94 -12.45
CA ALA A 381 12.16 -14.58 -12.45
C ALA A 381 13.14 -13.95 -13.46
N ASN A 382 12.64 -13.45 -14.59
CA ASN A 382 13.47 -12.80 -15.62
C ASN A 382 13.56 -11.27 -15.48
N ALA A 383 12.83 -10.69 -14.53
CA ALA A 383 12.77 -9.23 -14.36
C ALA A 383 13.05 -8.82 -12.91
N THR A 384 12.02 -8.70 -12.08
CA THR A 384 12.13 -8.13 -10.73
C THR A 384 12.92 -8.98 -9.74
N HIS A 385 13.05 -10.28 -9.98
CA HIS A 385 13.76 -11.25 -9.13
C HIS A 385 14.93 -11.93 -9.85
N ARG A 386 15.46 -11.29 -10.88
CA ARG A 386 16.51 -11.86 -11.75
C ARG A 386 17.81 -12.23 -11.01
N GLN A 387 18.06 -11.65 -9.84
CA GLN A 387 19.23 -11.97 -9.03
C GLN A 387 19.09 -13.27 -8.22
N MET A 388 17.88 -13.82 -8.12
CA MET A 388 17.58 -15.04 -7.36
C MET A 388 17.77 -16.27 -8.25
N ASN A 389 18.30 -17.34 -7.65
CA ASN A 389 18.26 -18.68 -8.25
C ASN A 389 16.89 -19.32 -8.04
N ASP A 390 16.63 -20.47 -8.68
CA ASP A 390 15.32 -21.11 -8.65
C ASP A 390 14.88 -21.54 -7.23
N ALA A 391 15.80 -21.99 -6.38
CA ALA A 391 15.50 -22.34 -5.00
C ALA A 391 15.12 -21.11 -4.14
N GLU A 392 15.80 -20.00 -4.37
CA GLU A 392 15.46 -18.72 -3.72
C GLU A 392 14.11 -18.16 -4.20
N LEU A 393 13.79 -18.31 -5.49
CA LEU A 393 12.49 -17.94 -6.04
C LEU A 393 11.36 -18.77 -5.40
N GLU A 394 11.52 -20.09 -5.34
CA GLU A 394 10.55 -21.01 -4.75
C GLU A 394 10.33 -20.72 -3.26
N ALA A 395 11.39 -20.42 -2.52
CA ALA A 395 11.30 -20.02 -1.11
C ALA A 395 10.50 -18.72 -0.90
N CYS A 396 10.46 -17.85 -1.92
CA CYS A 396 9.61 -16.64 -1.95
C CYS A 396 8.22 -16.88 -2.55
N GLY A 397 7.86 -18.14 -2.84
CA GLY A 397 6.58 -18.49 -3.47
C GLY A 397 6.48 -18.12 -4.95
N ILE A 398 7.60 -17.92 -5.63
CA ILE A 398 7.65 -17.55 -7.05
C ILE A 398 8.15 -18.74 -7.86
N ALA A 399 7.26 -19.36 -8.64
CA ALA A 399 7.69 -20.42 -9.55
C ALA A 399 8.56 -19.83 -10.68
N PRO A 400 9.64 -20.54 -11.11
CA PRO A 400 10.54 -20.07 -12.15
C PRO A 400 9.89 -19.73 -13.49
N ASP A 401 8.73 -20.32 -13.79
CA ASP A 401 7.91 -20.13 -14.99
C ASP A 401 6.69 -19.22 -14.75
N MET A 402 6.59 -18.60 -13.59
CA MET A 402 5.46 -17.75 -13.24
C MET A 402 5.39 -16.51 -14.12
N VAL A 403 4.24 -16.26 -14.71
CA VAL A 403 3.85 -14.98 -15.29
C VAL A 403 2.81 -14.32 -14.38
N ARG A 404 3.00 -13.05 -14.09
CA ARG A 404 2.02 -12.18 -13.45
C ARG A 404 1.33 -11.36 -14.52
N LEU A 405 0.04 -11.55 -14.70
CA LEU A 405 -0.82 -10.76 -15.59
C LEU A 405 -1.64 -9.79 -14.73
N SER A 406 -1.54 -8.50 -15.03
CA SER A 406 -2.38 -7.46 -14.41
C SER A 406 -3.44 -7.05 -15.41
N CYS A 407 -4.65 -7.54 -15.24
CA CYS A 407 -5.79 -7.23 -16.10
C CYS A 407 -6.22 -5.77 -15.89
N GLY A 408 -6.25 -5.02 -16.97
CA GLY A 408 -6.78 -3.67 -17.02
C GLY A 408 -8.31 -3.64 -17.04
N ILE A 409 -8.86 -2.58 -17.61
CA ILE A 409 -10.31 -2.36 -17.72
C ILE A 409 -10.82 -2.50 -19.16
N GLU A 410 -10.04 -3.10 -20.05
CA GLU A 410 -10.43 -3.44 -21.40
C GLU A 410 -11.61 -4.45 -21.40
N SER A 411 -12.18 -4.71 -22.56
CA SER A 411 -13.22 -5.75 -22.73
C SER A 411 -12.69 -7.11 -22.25
N THR A 412 -13.44 -7.79 -21.39
CA THR A 412 -13.09 -9.12 -20.89
C THR A 412 -12.88 -10.12 -22.05
N ASP A 413 -13.74 -10.08 -23.06
CA ASP A 413 -13.69 -10.99 -24.21
C ASP A 413 -12.43 -10.77 -25.05
N ASP A 414 -12.02 -9.51 -25.24
CA ASP A 414 -10.80 -9.18 -25.98
C ASP A 414 -9.54 -9.64 -25.21
N LEU A 415 -9.52 -9.48 -23.88
CA LEU A 415 -8.40 -9.95 -23.05
C LEU A 415 -8.28 -11.48 -23.08
N ILE A 416 -9.40 -12.20 -22.96
CA ILE A 416 -9.40 -13.66 -23.06
C ILE A 416 -8.96 -14.11 -24.45
N ALA A 417 -9.45 -13.49 -25.51
CA ALA A 417 -9.05 -13.82 -26.88
C ALA A 417 -7.54 -13.56 -27.13
N ASP A 418 -6.98 -12.49 -26.54
CA ASP A 418 -5.53 -12.21 -26.63
C ASP A 418 -4.69 -13.28 -25.93
N VAL A 419 -5.12 -13.70 -24.74
CA VAL A 419 -4.43 -14.76 -23.97
C VAL A 419 -4.61 -16.13 -24.66
N GLU A 420 -5.81 -16.45 -25.15
CA GLU A 420 -6.09 -17.72 -25.86
C GLU A 420 -5.22 -17.87 -27.11
N GLN A 421 -5.13 -16.82 -27.96
CA GLN A 421 -4.28 -16.88 -29.17
C GLN A 421 -2.79 -16.99 -28.83
N ALA A 422 -2.34 -16.40 -27.70
CA ALA A 422 -0.97 -16.52 -27.26
C ALA A 422 -0.65 -17.93 -26.72
N LEU A 423 -1.60 -18.56 -26.01
CA LEU A 423 -1.50 -19.94 -25.52
C LEU A 423 -1.56 -20.99 -26.66
N ALA A 424 -2.32 -20.72 -27.73
CA ALA A 424 -2.42 -21.62 -28.90
C ALA A 424 -1.09 -21.75 -29.66
N GLY A 425 -0.14 -20.87 -29.43
CA GLY A 425 1.21 -20.90 -30.00
C GLY A 425 2.24 -21.70 -29.19
N LEU A 426 1.85 -22.26 -28.05
CA LEU A 426 2.68 -23.08 -27.17
C LEU A 426 2.49 -24.58 -27.50
#